data_d5c432e5da6981b6408dbe5db4e78b01
#
_entry.id   d5c432e5da6981b6408dbe5db4e78b01
#
_cell.length_a   1.000
_cell.length_b   1.000
_cell.length_c   1.000
_cell.angle_alpha   90.00
_cell.angle_beta   90.00
_cell.angle_gamma   90.00
#
_symmetry.space_group_name_H-M   'P 1'
#
loop_
_entity.id
_entity.type
_entity.pdbx_description
1 polymer ?
#
loop_
_entity_poly.entity_id
_entity_poly.type
_entity_poly.pdbx_seq_one_letter_code
_entity_poly.pdbx_strand_id
1 'polypeptide(L)'
;MALVGDRTVYEMLSRADSLGVFQVESRAQMTMLPRLKPREFYDLVIEVAIVRPGPIQGDMVHPYLRRRSGREPVDYPSEALRQVLGKTMGVPLFQEQAMKIAIVGAGFPPEEADRLRRAMATFKRNGDIHLFRDKFIAGMVANGYEHDFATRCFSQIEGFGTYGFPESHAASFALLVYVSSWIKCFYPEVFACALLNSQPMGFYAPAQIVRDAREHGVEVRPVDLNHSFWDCTLELADGRLGQRSASFETAASRPPQDEGFLNAINGSPHAEERPQGASRSTHDTGAGGDGRGWALRLGLRQIKGFAEAGAERLVAARPQMGYPDPRALWRRSGLGRGAFERLAEADAFRSMGFDRRRALWALKALGEPPLPLFAAVEDAPHPPADAGPYLSPSYGERAGVRDEARAMALLPEMPLGEHVVEDYASLSLSLKRHPLAFLRQELASEGLVTAAELAHLPVDRRLAIAGIVLIRQRPGSANGVVFITIEDETGIANLIIWPQILERFRRAALGATLLRCTGKLQREESVIHIVAARLADMTPRLNTLRDRTGEAEPRPLRKPPLALPERVPGYDPRDIVITSRNFR
;
A
#
# COMPACT_ATOMS: atom_id res chain seq x y z
N MET A 1 -16.31 4.29 -19.95
CA MET A 1 -16.45 5.63 -19.34
C MET A 1 -17.45 5.68 -18.16
N ALA A 2 -18.06 4.58 -17.75
CA ALA A 2 -19.01 4.52 -16.63
C ALA A 2 -18.38 4.47 -15.22
N LEU A 3 -17.07 4.44 -15.11
CA LEU A 3 -16.34 4.24 -13.83
C LEU A 3 -16.08 5.52 -13.02
N VAL A 4 -16.17 6.70 -13.63
CA VAL A 4 -15.64 7.96 -13.05
C VAL A 4 -16.61 8.66 -12.08
N GLY A 5 -17.72 8.04 -11.75
CA GLY A 5 -18.77 8.69 -10.94
C GLY A 5 -19.20 7.96 -9.67
N ASP A 6 -18.50 6.90 -9.26
CA ASP A 6 -18.94 6.11 -8.10
C ASP A 6 -18.69 6.86 -6.78
N ARG A 7 -19.78 7.15 -6.09
CA ARG A 7 -19.78 7.89 -4.82
C ARG A 7 -18.98 7.18 -3.72
N THR A 8 -19.01 5.85 -3.70
CA THR A 8 -18.32 5.04 -2.67
C THR A 8 -16.82 5.24 -2.73
N VAL A 9 -16.26 5.37 -3.95
CA VAL A 9 -14.83 5.65 -4.15
C VAL A 9 -14.44 7.01 -3.56
N TYR A 10 -15.26 8.04 -3.81
CA TYR A 10 -15.00 9.37 -3.26
C TYR A 10 -15.18 9.42 -1.73
N GLU A 11 -16.13 8.67 -1.18
CA GLU A 11 -16.30 8.54 0.26
C GLU A 11 -15.11 7.83 0.92
N MET A 12 -14.55 6.78 0.29
CA MET A 12 -13.33 6.12 0.73
C MET A 12 -12.16 7.12 0.76
N LEU A 13 -11.93 7.86 -0.32
CA LEU A 13 -10.89 8.88 -0.40
C LEU A 13 -11.11 10.00 0.61
N SER A 14 -12.36 10.45 0.84
CA SER A 14 -12.69 11.48 1.82
C SER A 14 -12.38 11.08 3.26
N ARG A 15 -12.24 9.77 3.54
CA ARG A 15 -11.75 9.26 4.84
C ARG A 15 -10.24 9.11 4.90
N ALA A 16 -9.50 9.54 3.86
CA ALA A 16 -8.06 9.32 3.69
C ALA A 16 -7.66 7.83 3.64
N ASP A 17 -8.56 6.97 3.23
CA ASP A 17 -8.30 5.56 2.99
C ASP A 17 -7.65 5.39 1.61
N SER A 18 -6.41 5.82 1.50
CA SER A 18 -5.65 5.92 0.25
C SER A 18 -4.26 5.28 0.33
N LEU A 19 -4.02 4.38 1.31
CA LEU A 19 -2.78 3.64 1.39
C LEU A 19 -2.57 2.83 0.10
N GLY A 20 -1.40 2.98 -0.54
CA GLY A 20 -1.07 2.33 -1.81
C GLY A 20 -1.74 2.91 -3.05
N VAL A 21 -2.67 3.86 -2.91
CA VAL A 21 -3.31 4.52 -4.04
C VAL A 21 -2.35 5.54 -4.66
N PHE A 22 -2.05 5.32 -5.94
CA PHE A 22 -1.14 6.18 -6.69
C PHE A 22 -1.40 7.68 -6.44
N GLN A 23 -0.32 8.45 -6.27
CA GLN A 23 -0.30 9.92 -6.13
C GLN A 23 -0.93 10.48 -4.84
N VAL A 24 -1.98 9.88 -4.26
CA VAL A 24 -2.70 10.40 -3.08
C VAL A 24 -2.36 9.65 -1.78
N GLU A 25 -1.25 8.95 -1.77
CA GLU A 25 -0.74 8.14 -0.66
C GLU A 25 0.24 8.88 0.26
N SER A 26 0.76 10.04 -0.18
CA SER A 26 1.67 10.81 0.65
C SER A 26 0.94 11.40 1.86
N ARG A 27 1.67 11.63 2.96
CA ARG A 27 1.08 12.19 4.18
C ARG A 27 0.36 13.52 3.94
N ALA A 28 0.91 14.37 3.07
CA ALA A 28 0.30 15.65 2.74
C ALA A 28 -1.03 15.45 2.01
N GLN A 29 -1.09 14.53 1.05
CA GLN A 29 -2.29 14.16 0.32
C GLN A 29 -3.34 13.53 1.24
N MET A 30 -2.96 12.55 2.06
CA MET A 30 -3.85 11.91 3.02
C MET A 30 -4.41 12.90 4.06
N THR A 31 -3.68 13.97 4.38
CA THR A 31 -4.17 15.04 5.26
C THR A 31 -5.13 15.98 4.53
N MET A 32 -4.94 16.16 3.22
CA MET A 32 -5.77 17.04 2.40
C MET A 32 -7.12 16.41 2.02
N LEU A 33 -7.15 15.12 1.70
CA LEU A 33 -8.35 14.41 1.26
C LEU A 33 -9.57 14.61 2.17
N PRO A 34 -9.50 14.51 3.51
CA PRO A 34 -10.65 14.74 4.40
C PRO A 34 -11.12 16.20 4.44
N ARG A 35 -10.24 17.14 4.11
CA ARG A 35 -10.57 18.58 4.04
C ARG A 35 -11.19 18.92 2.70
N LEU A 36 -10.66 18.36 1.61
CA LEU A 36 -11.17 18.55 0.26
C LEU A 36 -12.53 17.89 0.09
N LYS A 37 -12.69 16.68 0.63
CA LYS A 37 -13.90 15.84 0.48
C LYS A 37 -14.29 15.71 -1.00
N PRO A 38 -13.51 14.98 -1.80
CA PRO A 38 -13.79 14.84 -3.22
C PRO A 38 -15.18 14.21 -3.44
N ARG A 39 -15.90 14.69 -4.45
CA ARG A 39 -17.25 14.24 -4.83
C ARG A 39 -17.37 13.92 -6.32
N GLU A 40 -16.44 14.44 -7.11
CA GLU A 40 -16.38 14.29 -8.55
C GLU A 40 -14.95 14.21 -9.04
N PHE A 41 -14.77 13.77 -10.28
CA PHE A 41 -13.44 13.55 -10.86
C PHE A 41 -12.55 14.81 -10.83
N TYR A 42 -13.14 15.99 -11.09
CA TYR A 42 -12.36 17.22 -11.11
C TYR A 42 -11.80 17.59 -9.73
N ASP A 43 -12.42 17.16 -8.66
CA ASP A 43 -11.88 17.32 -7.31
C ASP A 43 -10.54 16.58 -7.14
N LEU A 44 -10.38 15.41 -7.79
CA LEU A 44 -9.11 14.68 -7.80
C LEU A 44 -8.06 15.40 -8.65
N VAL A 45 -8.46 16.04 -9.73
CA VAL A 45 -7.55 16.89 -10.54
C VAL A 45 -7.02 18.04 -9.69
N ILE A 46 -7.88 18.65 -8.90
CA ILE A 46 -7.49 19.71 -7.95
C ILE A 46 -6.60 19.15 -6.84
N GLU A 47 -6.94 18.01 -6.24
CA GLU A 47 -6.13 17.35 -5.20
C GLU A 47 -4.69 17.14 -5.66
N VAL A 48 -4.52 16.59 -6.86
CA VAL A 48 -3.19 16.35 -7.46
C VAL A 48 -2.42 17.66 -7.67
N ALA A 49 -3.10 18.74 -8.06
CA ALA A 49 -2.47 20.02 -8.38
C ALA A 49 -2.19 20.91 -7.17
N ILE A 50 -3.03 20.85 -6.13
CA ILE A 50 -2.98 21.78 -4.99
C ILE A 50 -1.93 21.37 -3.95
N VAL A 51 -1.70 20.06 -3.78
CA VAL A 51 -0.67 19.51 -2.89
C VAL A 51 0.63 19.32 -3.66
N ARG A 52 1.57 20.22 -3.48
CA ARG A 52 2.85 20.25 -4.21
C ARG A 52 4.03 19.84 -3.35
N PRO A 53 5.08 19.20 -3.93
CA PRO A 53 6.34 19.01 -3.23
C PRO A 53 7.04 20.36 -3.06
N GLY A 54 7.29 20.75 -1.82
CA GLY A 54 7.91 22.03 -1.49
C GLY A 54 7.24 22.67 -0.29
N PRO A 55 7.68 23.87 0.14
CA PRO A 55 6.93 24.61 1.15
C PRO A 55 5.53 24.82 0.62
N ILE A 56 4.55 24.22 1.32
CA ILE A 56 3.15 24.54 1.09
C ILE A 56 3.08 26.04 1.27
N GLN A 57 3.04 26.77 0.16
CA GLN A 57 2.72 28.19 0.24
C GLN A 57 1.26 28.23 0.66
N GLY A 58 1.05 28.38 1.99
CA GLY A 58 -0.24 28.26 2.67
C GLY A 58 -1.34 29.17 2.10
N ASP A 59 -0.95 30.11 1.24
CA ASP A 59 -1.84 31.11 0.68
C ASP A 59 -2.77 30.59 -0.44
N MET A 60 -2.51 29.40 -1.03
CA MET A 60 -3.41 28.85 -2.06
C MET A 60 -4.37 27.77 -1.50
N VAL A 61 -3.88 26.90 -0.64
CA VAL A 61 -4.68 25.80 -0.07
C VAL A 61 -5.79 26.33 0.82
N HIS A 62 -5.47 27.27 1.69
CA HIS A 62 -6.44 27.83 2.65
C HIS A 62 -7.59 28.59 1.98
N PRO A 63 -7.39 29.49 1.01
CA PRO A 63 -8.50 30.14 0.30
C PRO A 63 -9.38 29.15 -0.43
N TYR A 64 -8.81 28.17 -1.16
CA TYR A 64 -9.59 27.17 -1.86
C TYR A 64 -10.50 26.38 -0.90
N LEU A 65 -9.96 25.86 0.21
CA LEU A 65 -10.73 25.10 1.19
C LEU A 65 -11.80 25.94 1.90
N ARG A 66 -11.50 27.22 2.25
CA ARG A 66 -12.49 28.11 2.85
C ARG A 66 -13.64 28.41 1.92
N ARG A 67 -13.36 28.64 0.62
CA ARG A 67 -14.37 28.89 -0.40
C ARG A 67 -15.18 27.63 -0.69
N ARG A 68 -14.53 26.49 -0.81
CA ARG A 68 -15.20 25.19 -0.99
C ARG A 68 -16.13 24.84 0.18
N SER A 69 -15.74 25.16 1.41
CA SER A 69 -16.56 24.94 2.61
C SER A 69 -17.61 26.03 2.85
N GLY A 70 -17.72 27.05 2.00
CA GLY A 70 -18.64 28.17 2.15
C GLY A 70 -18.26 29.17 3.26
N ARG A 71 -17.06 29.05 3.85
CA ARG A 71 -16.56 29.97 4.89
C ARG A 71 -16.06 31.29 4.32
N GLU A 72 -15.77 31.36 3.04
CA GLU A 72 -15.33 32.52 2.31
C GLU A 72 -16.11 32.61 1.00
N PRO A 73 -16.73 33.73 0.65
CA PRO A 73 -17.39 33.94 -0.63
C PRO A 73 -16.35 33.92 -1.76
N VAL A 74 -16.75 33.42 -2.93
CA VAL A 74 -15.92 33.52 -4.13
C VAL A 74 -16.27 34.81 -4.85
N ASP A 75 -15.33 35.74 -4.86
CA ASP A 75 -15.46 37.01 -5.60
C ASP A 75 -14.62 36.96 -6.87
N TYR A 76 -15.21 37.35 -7.99
CA TYR A 76 -14.55 37.45 -9.28
C TYR A 76 -14.58 38.90 -9.75
N PRO A 77 -13.42 39.60 -9.80
CA PRO A 77 -13.35 41.01 -10.19
C PRO A 77 -13.89 41.30 -11.60
N SER A 78 -13.99 40.28 -12.46
CA SER A 78 -14.58 40.37 -13.81
C SER A 78 -15.15 39.06 -14.28
N GLU A 79 -16.08 39.09 -15.24
CA GLU A 79 -16.63 37.88 -15.86
C GLU A 79 -15.55 37.11 -16.65
N ALA A 80 -14.59 37.82 -17.26
CA ALA A 80 -13.46 37.21 -17.94
C ALA A 80 -12.61 36.35 -16.99
N LEU A 81 -12.30 36.84 -15.79
CA LEU A 81 -11.59 36.06 -14.77
C LEU A 81 -12.46 34.95 -14.18
N ARG A 82 -13.77 35.14 -14.06
CA ARG A 82 -14.69 34.07 -13.63
C ARG A 82 -14.67 32.87 -14.58
N GLN A 83 -14.64 33.11 -15.91
CA GLN A 83 -14.53 32.03 -16.91
C GLN A 83 -13.21 31.25 -16.79
N VAL A 84 -12.13 31.91 -16.39
CA VAL A 84 -10.81 31.26 -16.20
C VAL A 84 -10.72 30.51 -14.86
N LEU A 85 -11.21 31.12 -13.79
CA LEU A 85 -10.97 30.65 -12.42
C LEU A 85 -12.19 29.98 -11.76
N GLY A 86 -13.34 29.93 -12.43
CA GLY A 86 -14.57 29.41 -11.87
C GLY A 86 -14.45 27.97 -11.37
N LYS A 87 -13.81 27.11 -12.13
CA LYS A 87 -13.57 25.69 -11.77
C LYS A 87 -12.69 25.51 -10.53
N THR A 88 -11.86 26.50 -10.22
CA THR A 88 -10.91 26.48 -9.09
C THR A 88 -11.25 27.51 -7.99
N MET A 89 -12.53 27.95 -7.96
CA MET A 89 -13.06 28.87 -6.93
C MET A 89 -12.20 30.14 -6.76
N GLY A 90 -11.77 30.71 -7.89
CA GLY A 90 -10.98 31.94 -7.90
C GLY A 90 -9.51 31.77 -7.52
N VAL A 91 -9.00 30.53 -7.39
CA VAL A 91 -7.60 30.26 -7.09
C VAL A 91 -6.90 29.78 -8.36
N PRO A 92 -5.84 30.44 -8.85
CA PRO A 92 -5.05 29.93 -9.97
C PRO A 92 -4.27 28.70 -9.52
N LEU A 93 -4.56 27.53 -10.09
CA LEU A 93 -3.91 26.25 -9.77
C LEU A 93 -3.08 25.71 -10.92
N PHE A 94 -3.42 26.05 -12.17
CA PHE A 94 -2.83 25.47 -13.37
C PHE A 94 -2.06 26.51 -14.19
N GLN A 95 -1.02 26.04 -14.91
CA GLN A 95 -0.24 26.91 -15.81
C GLN A 95 -1.12 27.57 -16.86
N GLU A 96 -2.09 26.83 -17.39
CA GLU A 96 -3.04 27.34 -18.39
C GLU A 96 -3.90 28.47 -17.85
N GLN A 97 -4.24 28.43 -16.56
CA GLN A 97 -4.97 29.52 -15.92
C GLN A 97 -4.08 30.77 -15.77
N ALA A 98 -2.82 30.61 -15.37
CA ALA A 98 -1.87 31.72 -15.28
C ALA A 98 -1.68 32.41 -16.64
N MET A 99 -1.55 31.64 -17.74
CA MET A 99 -1.49 32.19 -19.09
C MET A 99 -2.78 32.92 -19.47
N LYS A 100 -3.94 32.32 -19.22
CA LYS A 100 -5.24 32.95 -19.53
C LYS A 100 -5.44 34.24 -18.73
N ILE A 101 -5.04 34.29 -17.46
CA ILE A 101 -5.09 35.51 -16.65
C ILE A 101 -4.20 36.60 -17.26
N ALA A 102 -2.98 36.26 -17.71
CA ALA A 102 -2.09 37.21 -18.37
C ALA A 102 -2.70 37.77 -19.67
N ILE A 103 -3.41 36.93 -20.43
CA ILE A 103 -4.07 37.34 -21.67
C ILE A 103 -5.29 38.22 -21.39
N VAL A 104 -6.28 37.68 -20.63
CA VAL A 104 -7.57 38.37 -20.48
C VAL A 104 -7.55 39.45 -19.41
N GLY A 105 -6.68 39.30 -18.39
CA GLY A 105 -6.56 40.26 -17.30
C GLY A 105 -5.51 41.37 -17.57
N ALA A 106 -4.32 40.98 -18.01
CA ALA A 106 -3.20 41.92 -18.23
C ALA A 106 -2.98 42.32 -19.69
N GLY A 107 -3.77 41.78 -20.64
CA GLY A 107 -3.67 42.15 -22.04
C GLY A 107 -2.41 41.64 -22.78
N PHE A 108 -1.81 40.55 -22.26
CA PHE A 108 -0.63 39.96 -22.91
C PHE A 108 -1.02 39.29 -24.23
N PRO A 109 -0.23 39.48 -25.29
CA PRO A 109 -0.37 38.65 -26.48
C PRO A 109 -0.05 37.18 -26.16
N PRO A 110 -0.64 36.20 -26.89
CA PRO A 110 -0.46 34.77 -26.62
C PRO A 110 1.00 34.32 -26.55
N GLU A 111 1.85 34.89 -27.41
CA GLU A 111 3.29 34.58 -27.44
C GLU A 111 4.02 35.01 -26.16
N GLU A 112 3.60 36.14 -25.59
CA GLU A 112 4.19 36.65 -24.34
C GLU A 112 3.67 35.88 -23.12
N ALA A 113 2.41 35.47 -23.12
CA ALA A 113 1.85 34.59 -22.12
C ALA A 113 2.57 33.20 -22.11
N ASP A 114 2.97 32.69 -23.28
CA ASP A 114 3.79 31.46 -23.37
C ASP A 114 5.22 31.71 -22.86
N ARG A 115 5.81 32.89 -23.09
CA ARG A 115 7.10 33.23 -22.44
C ARG A 115 7.00 33.27 -20.94
N LEU A 116 5.92 33.84 -20.39
CA LEU A 116 5.64 33.82 -18.93
C LEU A 116 5.56 32.39 -18.43
N ARG A 117 4.85 31.50 -19.14
CA ARG A 117 4.76 30.06 -18.79
C ARG A 117 6.14 29.39 -18.76
N ARG A 118 6.98 29.65 -19.75
CA ARG A 118 8.36 29.13 -19.79
C ARG A 118 9.21 29.68 -18.66
N ALA A 119 9.07 30.97 -18.33
CA ALA A 119 9.75 31.59 -17.19
C ALA A 119 9.35 30.95 -15.86
N MET A 120 8.07 30.59 -15.69
CA MET A 120 7.61 29.81 -14.53
C MET A 120 8.31 28.44 -14.42
N ALA A 121 8.52 27.74 -15.53
CA ALA A 121 9.15 26.41 -15.53
C ALA A 121 10.66 26.45 -15.23
N THR A 122 11.34 27.56 -15.50
CA THR A 122 12.81 27.72 -15.37
C THR A 122 13.26 28.49 -14.13
N PHE A 123 12.33 28.92 -13.28
CA PHE A 123 12.57 29.80 -12.13
C PHE A 123 13.73 29.40 -11.21
N LYS A 124 13.96 28.12 -11.01
CA LYS A 124 15.09 27.64 -10.18
C LYS A 124 16.47 27.92 -10.79
N ARG A 125 16.54 28.23 -12.08
CA ARG A 125 17.82 28.41 -12.80
C ARG A 125 18.13 29.85 -13.13
N ASN A 126 17.17 30.68 -13.54
CA ASN A 126 17.46 31.99 -14.14
C ASN A 126 16.60 33.16 -13.62
N GLY A 127 15.60 32.96 -12.77
CA GLY A 127 14.88 34.06 -12.08
C GLY A 127 14.08 35.04 -12.93
N ASP A 128 13.74 34.70 -14.18
CA ASP A 128 13.22 35.68 -15.18
C ASP A 128 11.74 36.06 -15.00
N ILE A 129 11.02 35.41 -14.10
CA ILE A 129 9.58 35.69 -13.91
C ILE A 129 9.32 37.14 -13.43
N HIS A 130 10.22 37.70 -12.64
CA HIS A 130 10.13 39.07 -12.14
C HIS A 130 10.11 40.12 -13.26
N LEU A 131 10.69 39.80 -14.42
CA LEU A 131 10.70 40.71 -15.58
C LEU A 131 9.30 40.98 -16.16
N PHE A 132 8.35 40.08 -15.87
CA PHE A 132 6.96 40.23 -16.30
C PHE A 132 6.08 40.99 -15.29
N ARG A 133 6.57 41.22 -14.06
CA ARG A 133 5.78 41.74 -12.96
C ARG A 133 5.17 43.10 -13.25
N ASP A 134 6.03 44.07 -13.58
CA ASP A 134 5.58 45.46 -13.76
C ASP A 134 4.63 45.58 -14.93
N LYS A 135 4.94 44.88 -16.05
CA LYS A 135 4.07 44.84 -17.21
C LYS A 135 2.73 44.18 -16.93
N PHE A 136 2.72 43.07 -16.16
CA PHE A 136 1.50 42.38 -15.79
C PHE A 136 0.60 43.26 -14.91
N ILE A 137 1.18 43.88 -13.87
CA ILE A 137 0.43 44.77 -12.98
C ILE A 137 -0.10 45.98 -13.74
N ALA A 138 0.75 46.66 -14.54
CA ALA A 138 0.34 47.81 -15.38
C ALA A 138 -0.79 47.45 -16.36
N GLY A 139 -0.69 46.26 -17.00
CA GLY A 139 -1.72 45.75 -17.93
C GLY A 139 -3.06 45.51 -17.22
N MET A 140 -3.03 44.87 -16.05
CA MET A 140 -4.25 44.65 -15.23
C MET A 140 -4.88 45.98 -14.80
N VAL A 141 -4.08 46.94 -14.31
CA VAL A 141 -4.59 48.28 -13.91
C VAL A 141 -5.19 48.99 -15.10
N ALA A 142 -4.55 48.95 -16.28
CA ALA A 142 -5.10 49.52 -17.50
C ALA A 142 -6.44 48.91 -17.92
N ASN A 143 -6.68 47.62 -17.59
CA ASN A 143 -7.94 46.90 -17.81
C ASN A 143 -8.96 47.09 -16.67
N GLY A 144 -8.71 48.03 -15.73
CA GLY A 144 -9.67 48.43 -14.68
C GLY A 144 -9.62 47.60 -13.40
N TYR A 145 -8.59 46.75 -13.21
CA TYR A 145 -8.40 46.03 -11.96
C TYR A 145 -7.66 46.89 -10.92
N GLU A 146 -7.98 46.71 -9.65
CA GLU A 146 -7.27 47.38 -8.56
C GLU A 146 -5.80 46.93 -8.50
N HIS A 147 -4.90 47.88 -8.19
CA HIS A 147 -3.46 47.63 -8.11
C HIS A 147 -3.11 46.52 -7.10
N ASP A 148 -3.77 46.52 -5.93
CA ASP A 148 -3.54 45.51 -4.89
C ASP A 148 -4.00 44.14 -5.34
N PHE A 149 -5.11 44.05 -6.08
CA PHE A 149 -5.55 42.78 -6.68
C PHE A 149 -4.55 42.29 -7.72
N ALA A 150 -4.09 43.14 -8.62
CA ALA A 150 -3.10 42.80 -9.64
C ALA A 150 -1.78 42.28 -9.03
N THR A 151 -1.33 42.95 -7.95
CA THR A 151 -0.12 42.55 -7.21
C THR A 151 -0.28 41.20 -6.55
N ARG A 152 -1.39 40.94 -5.86
CA ARG A 152 -1.68 39.60 -5.28
C ARG A 152 -1.78 38.53 -6.34
N CYS A 153 -2.43 38.81 -7.46
CA CYS A 153 -2.57 37.89 -8.58
C CYS A 153 -1.20 37.51 -9.15
N PHE A 154 -0.32 38.49 -9.38
CA PHE A 154 1.04 38.20 -9.83
C PHE A 154 1.85 37.40 -8.81
N SER A 155 1.76 37.73 -7.53
CA SER A 155 2.45 36.98 -6.46
C SER A 155 1.99 35.51 -6.41
N GLN A 156 0.71 35.23 -6.69
CA GLN A 156 0.22 33.85 -6.82
C GLN A 156 0.83 33.16 -8.04
N ILE A 157 0.91 33.85 -9.19
CA ILE A 157 1.56 33.33 -10.40
C ILE A 157 3.06 33.11 -10.17
N GLU A 158 3.75 34.03 -9.49
CA GLU A 158 5.14 33.88 -9.10
C GLU A 158 5.38 32.63 -8.22
N GLY A 159 4.43 32.31 -7.34
CA GLY A 159 4.43 31.06 -6.57
C GLY A 159 4.42 29.78 -7.41
N PHE A 160 3.96 29.83 -8.67
CA PHE A 160 4.07 28.72 -9.62
C PHE A 160 5.51 28.45 -10.07
N GLY A 161 6.42 29.42 -9.94
CA GLY A 161 7.82 29.29 -10.36
C GLY A 161 8.59 28.17 -9.67
N THR A 162 8.08 27.59 -8.57
CA THR A 162 8.69 26.41 -7.94
C THR A 162 8.19 25.11 -8.55
N TYR A 163 6.93 25.03 -8.98
CA TYR A 163 6.35 23.87 -9.66
C TYR A 163 4.94 24.21 -10.19
N GLY A 164 4.82 24.58 -11.46
CA GLY A 164 3.50 24.77 -12.08
C GLY A 164 2.99 23.45 -12.68
N PHE A 165 1.77 23.03 -12.32
CA PHE A 165 1.14 21.85 -12.88
C PHE A 165 0.33 22.21 -14.15
N PRO A 166 0.56 21.54 -15.30
CA PRO A 166 -0.40 21.54 -16.39
C PRO A 166 -1.70 20.86 -15.99
N GLU A 167 -2.85 21.42 -16.37
CA GLU A 167 -4.17 20.83 -16.06
C GLU A 167 -4.32 19.43 -16.64
N SER A 168 -3.83 19.22 -17.88
CA SER A 168 -3.84 17.92 -18.55
C SER A 168 -3.02 16.86 -17.82
N HIS A 169 -1.87 17.25 -17.26
CA HIS A 169 -1.05 16.36 -16.44
C HIS A 169 -1.78 15.96 -15.15
N ALA A 170 -2.35 16.95 -14.45
CA ALA A 170 -3.14 16.68 -13.24
C ALA A 170 -4.34 15.77 -13.53
N ALA A 171 -5.04 15.97 -14.67
CA ALA A 171 -6.15 15.12 -15.09
C ALA A 171 -5.71 13.68 -15.40
N SER A 172 -4.56 13.49 -16.05
CA SER A 172 -4.01 12.16 -16.33
C SER A 172 -3.67 11.42 -15.03
N PHE A 173 -3.07 12.10 -14.06
CA PHE A 173 -2.79 11.51 -12.75
C PHE A 173 -4.06 11.25 -11.94
N ALA A 174 -5.05 12.15 -11.99
CA ALA A 174 -6.35 11.95 -11.35
C ALA A 174 -7.08 10.71 -11.87
N LEU A 175 -6.91 10.38 -13.16
CA LEU A 175 -7.46 9.14 -13.72
C LEU A 175 -6.82 7.91 -13.09
N LEU A 176 -5.50 7.91 -12.92
CA LEU A 176 -4.79 6.82 -12.24
C LEU A 176 -5.17 6.73 -10.75
N VAL A 177 -5.34 7.88 -10.08
CA VAL A 177 -5.88 7.93 -8.71
C VAL A 177 -7.23 7.26 -8.65
N TYR A 178 -8.15 7.64 -9.53
CA TYR A 178 -9.51 7.10 -9.51
C TYR A 178 -9.54 5.60 -9.77
N VAL A 179 -8.83 5.13 -10.82
CA VAL A 179 -8.78 3.70 -11.16
C VAL A 179 -8.18 2.87 -10.02
N SER A 180 -7.05 3.33 -9.44
CA SER A 180 -6.43 2.66 -8.30
C SER A 180 -7.35 2.63 -7.08
N SER A 181 -8.05 3.73 -6.81
CA SER A 181 -9.03 3.83 -5.72
C SER A 181 -10.24 2.92 -5.94
N TRP A 182 -10.71 2.83 -7.18
CA TRP A 182 -11.82 1.95 -7.55
C TRP A 182 -11.46 0.48 -7.32
N ILE A 183 -10.27 0.05 -7.77
CA ILE A 183 -9.80 -1.32 -7.52
C ILE A 183 -9.69 -1.58 -6.02
N LYS A 184 -9.09 -0.66 -5.25
CA LYS A 184 -9.00 -0.79 -3.79
C LYS A 184 -10.37 -0.89 -3.13
N CYS A 185 -11.32 -0.08 -3.57
CA CYS A 185 -12.66 0.01 -3.00
C CYS A 185 -13.48 -1.27 -3.20
N PHE A 186 -13.45 -1.83 -4.40
CA PHE A 186 -14.31 -2.95 -4.78
C PHE A 186 -13.60 -4.31 -4.77
N TYR A 187 -12.28 -4.32 -4.93
CA TYR A 187 -11.44 -5.52 -5.01
C TYR A 187 -10.16 -5.35 -4.18
N PRO A 188 -10.27 -5.12 -2.86
CA PRO A 188 -9.11 -4.88 -2.00
C PRO A 188 -8.11 -6.05 -2.00
N GLU A 189 -8.57 -7.29 -2.19
CA GLU A 189 -7.71 -8.47 -2.33
C GLU A 189 -6.85 -8.41 -3.60
N VAL A 190 -7.42 -7.96 -4.73
CA VAL A 190 -6.67 -7.77 -5.99
C VAL A 190 -5.66 -6.64 -5.83
N PHE A 191 -6.09 -5.54 -5.24
CA PHE A 191 -5.24 -4.37 -5.00
C PHE A 191 -4.03 -4.73 -4.13
N ALA A 192 -4.26 -5.39 -3.01
CA ALA A 192 -3.19 -5.81 -2.10
C ALA A 192 -2.24 -6.83 -2.75
N CYS A 193 -2.78 -7.80 -3.51
CA CYS A 193 -2.00 -8.79 -4.24
C CYS A 193 -1.07 -8.11 -5.26
N ALA A 194 -1.60 -7.18 -6.05
CA ALA A 194 -0.82 -6.42 -7.03
C ALA A 194 0.29 -5.60 -6.39
N LEU A 195 0.01 -4.90 -5.28
CA LEU A 195 1.01 -4.13 -4.54
C LEU A 195 2.12 -5.01 -3.94
N LEU A 196 1.77 -6.16 -3.36
CA LEU A 196 2.75 -7.09 -2.80
C LEU A 196 3.65 -7.68 -3.89
N ASN A 197 3.11 -7.96 -5.08
CA ASN A 197 3.87 -8.47 -6.22
C ASN A 197 4.71 -7.40 -6.92
N SER A 198 4.38 -6.12 -6.74
CA SER A 198 5.13 -4.99 -7.27
C SER A 198 6.27 -4.53 -6.36
N GLN A 199 6.50 -5.19 -5.22
CA GLN A 199 7.62 -4.86 -4.32
C GLN A 199 8.98 -5.12 -4.99
N PRO A 200 10.01 -4.31 -4.68
CA PRO A 200 10.07 -3.22 -3.71
C PRO A 200 9.48 -1.90 -4.22
N MET A 201 8.54 -1.29 -3.48
CA MET A 201 7.88 -0.04 -3.87
C MET A 201 8.39 1.20 -3.12
N GLY A 202 9.24 1.07 -2.13
CA GLY A 202 9.86 2.17 -1.41
C GLY A 202 9.02 2.92 -0.37
N PHE A 203 7.68 2.91 -0.48
CA PHE A 203 6.78 3.65 0.43
C PHE A 203 6.19 2.81 1.55
N TYR A 204 5.88 1.53 1.28
CA TYR A 204 5.18 0.66 2.21
C TYR A 204 5.91 -0.65 2.42
N ALA A 205 6.00 -1.06 3.68
CA ALA A 205 6.39 -2.42 4.01
C ALA A 205 5.22 -3.38 3.72
N PRO A 206 5.49 -4.65 3.36
CA PRO A 206 4.45 -5.67 3.17
C PRO A 206 3.46 -5.75 4.33
N ALA A 207 3.91 -5.58 5.58
CA ALA A 207 3.05 -5.57 6.76
C ALA A 207 1.94 -4.51 6.69
N GLN A 208 2.22 -3.33 6.14
CA GLN A 208 1.24 -2.25 6.03
C GLN A 208 0.17 -2.58 4.98
N ILE A 209 0.57 -3.16 3.85
CA ILE A 209 -0.35 -3.58 2.78
C ILE A 209 -1.25 -4.71 3.29
N VAL A 210 -0.67 -5.70 3.98
CA VAL A 210 -1.42 -6.82 4.58
C VAL A 210 -2.40 -6.33 5.64
N ARG A 211 -2.00 -5.36 6.49
CA ARG A 211 -2.89 -4.76 7.48
C ARG A 211 -4.06 -4.06 6.79
N ASP A 212 -3.79 -3.21 5.81
CA ASP A 212 -4.80 -2.49 5.05
C ASP A 212 -5.81 -3.46 4.39
N ALA A 213 -5.32 -4.52 3.75
CA ALA A 213 -6.17 -5.58 3.20
C ALA A 213 -7.08 -6.22 4.25
N ARG A 214 -6.54 -6.54 5.44
CA ARG A 214 -7.31 -7.12 6.55
C ARG A 214 -8.34 -6.15 7.13
N GLU A 215 -8.03 -4.85 7.18
CA GLU A 215 -8.97 -3.80 7.58
C GLU A 215 -10.14 -3.68 6.60
N HIS A 216 -9.92 -4.02 5.32
CA HIS A 216 -10.94 -4.14 4.27
C HIS A 216 -11.60 -5.52 4.21
N GLY A 217 -11.39 -6.38 5.21
CA GLY A 217 -12.07 -7.68 5.31
C GLY A 217 -11.46 -8.80 4.46
N VAL A 218 -10.29 -8.59 3.85
CA VAL A 218 -9.59 -9.62 3.08
C VAL A 218 -8.99 -10.66 4.01
N GLU A 219 -9.30 -11.95 3.79
CA GLU A 219 -8.59 -13.06 4.40
C GLU A 219 -7.18 -13.14 3.81
N VAL A 220 -6.15 -13.06 4.66
CA VAL A 220 -4.76 -13.20 4.23
C VAL A 220 -4.18 -14.50 4.77
N ARG A 221 -3.73 -15.38 3.88
CA ARG A 221 -3.18 -16.69 4.16
C ARG A 221 -1.65 -16.64 4.19
N PRO A 222 -1.00 -17.36 5.12
CA PRO A 222 0.45 -17.36 5.26
C PRO A 222 1.13 -18.00 4.04
N VAL A 223 2.44 -17.79 3.94
CA VAL A 223 3.29 -18.56 3.04
C VAL A 223 3.21 -20.03 3.42
N ASP A 224 3.00 -20.90 2.43
CA ASP A 224 2.94 -22.36 2.60
C ASP A 224 3.52 -23.05 1.38
N LEU A 225 4.41 -24.00 1.60
CA LEU A 225 5.13 -24.68 0.52
C LEU A 225 4.25 -25.54 -0.39
N ASN A 226 3.07 -25.96 0.10
CA ASN A 226 2.12 -26.73 -0.70
C ASN A 226 1.12 -25.86 -1.48
N HIS A 227 1.00 -24.57 -1.09
CA HIS A 227 -0.01 -23.67 -1.66
C HIS A 227 0.60 -22.45 -2.35
N SER A 228 1.70 -21.89 -1.83
CA SER A 228 2.28 -20.65 -2.37
C SER A 228 3.05 -20.89 -3.66
N PHE A 229 2.98 -19.91 -4.54
CA PHE A 229 3.85 -19.70 -5.69
C PHE A 229 4.90 -18.64 -5.35
N TRP A 230 5.73 -18.25 -6.32
CA TRP A 230 6.66 -17.15 -6.12
C TRP A 230 5.92 -15.87 -5.76
N ASP A 231 4.98 -15.46 -6.60
CA ASP A 231 4.13 -14.31 -6.37
C ASP A 231 2.98 -14.63 -5.40
N CYS A 232 2.43 -13.58 -4.78
CA CYS A 232 1.17 -13.66 -4.07
C CYS A 232 0.04 -13.99 -5.04
N THR A 233 -0.93 -14.78 -4.61
CA THR A 233 -2.04 -15.25 -5.45
C THR A 233 -3.39 -15.07 -4.73
N LEU A 234 -4.47 -15.13 -5.50
CA LEU A 234 -5.83 -15.16 -4.98
C LEU A 234 -6.36 -16.58 -4.99
N GLU A 235 -6.94 -17.00 -3.87
CA GLU A 235 -7.58 -18.30 -3.66
C GLU A 235 -9.04 -18.10 -3.26
N LEU A 236 -9.91 -19.06 -3.58
CA LEU A 236 -11.27 -19.03 -3.03
C LEU A 236 -11.24 -19.17 -1.50
N ALA A 237 -12.04 -18.40 -0.79
CA ALA A 237 -12.07 -18.41 0.67
C ALA A 237 -12.50 -19.75 1.25
N ASP A 238 -13.29 -20.56 0.52
CA ASP A 238 -13.74 -21.91 0.88
C ASP A 238 -12.65 -23.00 0.78
N GLY A 239 -11.41 -22.62 0.46
CA GLY A 239 -10.27 -23.55 0.35
C GLY A 239 -10.24 -24.36 -0.92
N ARG A 240 -11.19 -24.22 -1.83
CA ARG A 240 -11.11 -24.83 -3.16
C ARG A 240 -10.15 -24.02 -4.00
N LEU A 241 -9.07 -24.66 -4.45
CA LEU A 241 -8.22 -24.12 -5.50
C LEU A 241 -9.10 -23.95 -6.74
N GLY A 242 -9.45 -22.73 -7.06
CA GLY A 242 -10.04 -22.42 -8.34
C GLY A 242 -9.05 -22.89 -9.42
N GLN A 243 -9.43 -23.87 -10.24
CA GLN A 243 -8.61 -24.52 -11.26
C GLN A 243 -8.23 -23.57 -12.43
N ARG A 244 -7.94 -22.32 -12.16
CA ARG A 244 -7.24 -21.43 -13.10
C ARG A 244 -6.13 -20.72 -12.35
N SER A 245 -4.95 -21.30 -12.47
CA SER A 245 -3.70 -20.59 -12.28
C SER A 245 -3.76 -19.37 -13.21
N ALA A 246 -4.03 -18.19 -12.67
CA ALA A 246 -3.72 -16.96 -13.37
C ALA A 246 -2.20 -16.83 -13.28
N SER A 247 -1.49 -17.53 -14.16
CA SER A 247 -0.14 -17.18 -14.51
C SER A 247 -0.24 -15.79 -15.12
N PHE A 248 0.25 -14.78 -14.41
CA PHE A 248 0.66 -13.54 -15.02
C PHE A 248 1.84 -13.91 -15.93
N GLU A 249 1.55 -14.37 -17.13
CA GLU A 249 2.53 -14.33 -18.19
C GLU A 249 2.85 -12.85 -18.38
N THR A 250 4.03 -12.48 -17.95
CA THR A 250 4.66 -11.23 -18.34
C THR A 250 4.61 -11.18 -19.86
N ALA A 251 3.73 -10.34 -20.40
CA ALA A 251 3.63 -10.06 -21.83
C ALA A 251 4.88 -9.28 -22.29
N ALA A 252 6.07 -9.82 -22.03
CA ALA A 252 7.36 -9.27 -22.43
C ALA A 252 7.84 -9.80 -23.79
N SER A 253 7.04 -10.58 -24.52
CA SER A 253 7.47 -11.21 -25.77
C SER A 253 6.49 -11.14 -26.94
N ARG A 254 5.66 -10.08 -27.05
CA ARG A 254 4.96 -9.75 -28.28
C ARG A 254 5.31 -8.36 -28.76
N PRO A 255 5.85 -8.21 -30.00
CA PRO A 255 6.03 -6.89 -30.59
C PRO A 255 4.67 -6.23 -30.84
N PRO A 256 4.57 -4.88 -30.76
CA PRO A 256 3.32 -4.18 -30.95
C PRO A 256 2.92 -4.19 -32.42
N GLN A 257 1.87 -4.93 -32.75
CA GLN A 257 1.09 -4.69 -33.96
C GLN A 257 -0.27 -4.24 -33.49
N ASP A 258 -0.51 -2.92 -33.52
CA ASP A 258 -1.76 -2.29 -33.90
C ASP A 258 -1.69 -0.76 -33.74
N GLU A 259 -1.66 -0.08 -34.90
CA GLU A 259 -1.77 1.36 -35.03
C GLU A 259 -3.21 1.90 -34.82
N GLY A 260 -4.13 1.09 -34.28
CA GLY A 260 -5.57 1.41 -34.18
C GLY A 260 -5.99 2.32 -33.04
N PHE A 261 -5.12 2.61 -32.05
CA PHE A 261 -5.59 3.25 -30.80
C PHE A 261 -5.43 4.78 -30.75
N LEU A 262 -4.72 5.38 -31.68
CA LEU A 262 -4.50 6.85 -31.70
C LEU A 262 -5.60 7.64 -32.43
N ASN A 263 -6.51 6.99 -33.16
CA ASN A 263 -7.58 7.65 -33.89
C ASN A 263 -8.89 7.86 -33.10
N ALA A 264 -8.98 7.36 -31.87
CA ALA A 264 -10.19 7.48 -31.05
C ALA A 264 -10.31 8.79 -30.24
N ILE A 265 -9.30 9.66 -30.27
CA ILE A 265 -9.28 10.91 -29.47
C ILE A 265 -9.68 12.15 -30.32
N ASN A 266 -9.71 12.07 -31.64
CA ASN A 266 -9.95 13.22 -32.53
C ASN A 266 -11.18 13.11 -33.46
N GLY A 267 -12.22 12.38 -33.10
CA GLY A 267 -13.44 12.24 -33.92
C GLY A 267 -14.59 13.08 -33.39
N SER A 268 -14.96 14.12 -34.13
CA SER A 268 -16.25 14.84 -34.03
C SER A 268 -17.47 13.93 -34.30
N PRO A 269 -18.67 14.27 -33.81
CA PRO A 269 -19.83 13.40 -33.82
C PRO A 269 -20.55 13.45 -35.19
N HIS A 270 -20.56 12.35 -35.91
CA HIS A 270 -21.60 12.08 -36.90
C HIS A 270 -22.23 10.72 -36.63
N ALA A 271 -23.55 10.76 -36.56
CA ALA A 271 -24.42 9.61 -36.45
C ALA A 271 -24.34 8.77 -37.73
N GLU A 272 -24.24 7.43 -37.60
CA GLU A 272 -24.81 6.51 -38.58
C GLU A 272 -24.88 5.07 -37.99
N GLU A 273 -26.07 4.56 -38.06
CA GLU A 273 -26.64 3.21 -38.21
C GLU A 273 -25.90 1.95 -37.68
N ARG A 274 -26.69 1.22 -36.89
CA ARG A 274 -26.45 -0.14 -36.42
C ARG A 274 -26.64 -1.17 -37.54
N PRO A 275 -25.81 -2.21 -37.65
CA PRO A 275 -26.19 -3.48 -38.21
C PRO A 275 -26.74 -4.41 -37.11
N GLN A 276 -27.93 -4.93 -37.34
CA GLN A 276 -28.52 -6.04 -36.60
C GLN A 276 -27.84 -7.35 -37.00
N GLY A 277 -27.62 -8.21 -36.00
CA GLY A 277 -27.50 -9.65 -36.21
C GLY A 277 -26.16 -10.25 -35.88
N ALA A 278 -25.99 -10.69 -34.62
CA ALA A 278 -25.18 -11.85 -34.29
C ALA A 278 -25.83 -12.63 -33.14
N SER A 279 -26.09 -13.86 -33.45
CA SER A 279 -26.70 -14.94 -32.73
C SER A 279 -26.20 -15.09 -31.29
N ARG A 280 -27.14 -15.15 -30.34
CA ARG A 280 -26.95 -15.63 -28.97
C ARG A 280 -26.66 -17.11 -29.00
N SER A 281 -25.45 -17.53 -28.68
CA SER A 281 -25.20 -18.87 -28.15
C SER A 281 -25.37 -18.81 -26.62
N THR A 282 -26.49 -19.35 -26.18
CA THR A 282 -26.77 -19.64 -24.78
C THR A 282 -25.85 -20.75 -24.32
N HIS A 283 -24.76 -20.38 -23.60
CA HIS A 283 -24.18 -21.28 -22.64
C HIS A 283 -24.68 -20.88 -21.26
N ASP A 284 -25.66 -21.66 -20.82
CA ASP A 284 -26.16 -21.70 -19.46
C ASP A 284 -25.02 -22.12 -18.53
N THR A 285 -24.34 -21.15 -17.91
CA THR A 285 -23.55 -21.37 -16.73
C THR A 285 -24.27 -20.70 -15.59
N GLY A 286 -24.99 -21.51 -14.82
CA GLY A 286 -25.58 -21.12 -13.56
C GLY A 286 -24.55 -20.47 -12.64
N ALA A 287 -24.45 -19.16 -12.71
CA ALA A 287 -23.73 -18.33 -11.76
C ALA A 287 -24.77 -17.70 -10.83
N GLY A 288 -25.27 -18.51 -9.92
CA GLY A 288 -25.78 -18.00 -8.65
C GLY A 288 -24.65 -17.26 -7.98
N GLY A 289 -24.82 -15.96 -7.75
CA GLY A 289 -23.89 -15.12 -7.01
C GLY A 289 -23.82 -15.60 -5.55
N ASP A 290 -23.02 -16.61 -5.30
CA ASP A 290 -22.68 -17.12 -3.98
C ASP A 290 -21.58 -16.19 -3.45
N GLY A 291 -21.82 -15.55 -2.33
CA GLY A 291 -20.94 -14.56 -1.67
C GLY A 291 -19.58 -15.10 -1.21
N ARG A 292 -18.91 -15.88 -2.08
CA ARG A 292 -17.58 -16.47 -1.83
C ARG A 292 -16.53 -15.42 -2.02
N GLY A 293 -15.98 -14.96 -0.91
CA GLY A 293 -14.85 -14.05 -0.90
C GLY A 293 -13.57 -14.70 -1.46
N TRP A 294 -12.67 -13.86 -1.94
CA TRP A 294 -11.32 -14.26 -2.29
C TRP A 294 -10.39 -14.05 -1.10
N ALA A 295 -9.49 -15.01 -0.87
CA ALA A 295 -8.40 -14.91 0.09
C ALA A 295 -7.10 -14.57 -0.64
N LEU A 296 -6.26 -13.76 -0.04
CA LEU A 296 -4.91 -13.44 -0.51
C LEU A 296 -3.92 -14.44 0.09
N ARG A 297 -3.25 -15.26 -0.73
CA ARG A 297 -2.13 -16.11 -0.34
C ARG A 297 -0.82 -15.37 -0.51
N LEU A 298 -0.01 -15.32 0.55
CA LEU A 298 1.34 -14.75 0.47
C LEU A 298 2.26 -15.64 -0.37
N GLY A 299 3.03 -15.02 -1.25
CA GLY A 299 3.99 -15.68 -2.13
C GLY A 299 5.32 -16.00 -1.44
N LEU A 300 6.08 -16.94 -1.98
CA LEU A 300 7.42 -17.34 -1.50
C LEU A 300 8.42 -16.16 -1.58
N ARG A 301 8.19 -15.19 -2.47
CA ARG A 301 8.98 -13.95 -2.58
C ARG A 301 9.01 -13.11 -1.29
N GLN A 302 8.04 -13.31 -0.39
CA GLN A 302 8.02 -12.62 0.89
C GLN A 302 9.08 -13.15 1.87
N ILE A 303 9.63 -14.34 1.62
CA ILE A 303 10.67 -14.95 2.46
C ILE A 303 12.00 -14.28 2.16
N LYS A 304 12.58 -13.62 3.17
CA LYS A 304 13.87 -12.95 3.05
C LYS A 304 14.98 -13.91 2.64
N GLY A 305 15.65 -13.58 1.53
CA GLY A 305 16.78 -14.35 1.02
C GLY A 305 16.40 -15.72 0.44
N PHE A 306 15.14 -15.99 0.17
CA PHE A 306 14.72 -17.11 -0.65
C PHE A 306 14.76 -16.70 -2.13
N ALA A 307 15.36 -17.50 -2.99
CA ALA A 307 15.56 -17.17 -4.39
C ALA A 307 14.39 -17.64 -5.26
N GLU A 308 14.03 -16.87 -6.29
CA GLU A 308 12.98 -17.20 -7.25
C GLU A 308 13.20 -18.56 -7.93
N ALA A 309 14.42 -18.83 -8.41
CA ALA A 309 14.79 -20.14 -8.98
C ALA A 309 14.60 -21.33 -8.01
N GLY A 310 14.67 -21.06 -6.68
CA GLY A 310 14.34 -22.05 -5.67
C GLY A 310 12.84 -22.29 -5.57
N ALA A 311 12.04 -21.23 -5.66
CA ALA A 311 10.58 -21.32 -5.68
C ALA A 311 10.08 -22.05 -6.94
N GLU A 312 10.62 -21.73 -8.11
CA GLU A 312 10.28 -22.41 -9.37
C GLU A 312 10.53 -23.92 -9.29
N ARG A 313 11.69 -24.34 -8.79
CA ARG A 313 12.00 -25.75 -8.58
C ARG A 313 11.05 -26.42 -7.60
N LEU A 314 10.74 -25.74 -6.49
CA LEU A 314 9.80 -26.24 -5.50
C LEU A 314 8.41 -26.43 -6.12
N VAL A 315 7.92 -25.45 -6.87
CA VAL A 315 6.60 -25.50 -7.50
C VAL A 315 6.55 -26.55 -8.62
N ALA A 316 7.59 -26.62 -9.47
CA ALA A 316 7.67 -27.59 -10.57
C ALA A 316 7.70 -29.05 -10.09
N ALA A 317 8.37 -29.31 -8.96
CA ALA A 317 8.47 -30.64 -8.38
C ALA A 317 7.31 -31.00 -7.43
N ARG A 318 6.37 -30.07 -7.20
CA ARG A 318 5.24 -30.24 -6.27
C ARG A 318 4.27 -31.29 -6.79
N PRO A 319 4.00 -32.38 -6.04
CA PRO A 319 2.96 -33.33 -6.40
C PRO A 319 1.58 -32.67 -6.43
N GLN A 320 0.64 -33.22 -7.16
CA GLN A 320 -0.73 -32.70 -7.25
C GLN A 320 -1.42 -32.63 -5.87
N MET A 321 -1.13 -33.59 -4.98
CA MET A 321 -1.64 -33.62 -3.59
C MET A 321 -0.76 -32.85 -2.60
N GLY A 322 0.27 -32.13 -3.08
CA GLY A 322 1.28 -31.50 -2.25
C GLY A 322 2.36 -32.45 -1.75
N TYR A 323 3.36 -31.91 -1.08
CA TYR A 323 4.41 -32.69 -0.42
C TYR A 323 3.86 -33.28 0.88
N PRO A 324 3.96 -34.60 1.09
CA PRO A 324 3.42 -35.24 2.28
C PRO A 324 4.29 -34.98 3.52
N ASP A 325 5.60 -34.86 3.36
CA ASP A 325 6.57 -34.70 4.43
C ASP A 325 7.85 -33.96 3.97
N PRO A 326 8.70 -33.50 4.92
CA PRO A 326 9.95 -32.80 4.61
C PRO A 326 10.96 -33.65 3.80
N ARG A 327 10.96 -34.98 3.94
CA ARG A 327 11.86 -35.89 3.21
C ARG A 327 11.48 -35.97 1.71
N ALA A 328 10.17 -36.07 1.41
CA ALA A 328 9.67 -36.05 0.05
C ALA A 328 9.97 -34.70 -0.64
N LEU A 329 9.82 -33.60 0.09
CA LEU A 329 10.21 -32.28 -0.38
C LEU A 329 11.72 -32.23 -0.70
N TRP A 330 12.58 -32.69 0.23
CA TRP A 330 14.02 -32.72 0.06
C TRP A 330 14.45 -33.45 -1.21
N ARG A 331 13.93 -34.65 -1.41
CA ARG A 331 14.28 -35.49 -2.56
C ARG A 331 13.82 -34.91 -3.89
N ARG A 332 12.61 -34.38 -3.95
CA ARG A 332 11.98 -33.94 -5.20
C ARG A 332 12.43 -32.56 -5.65
N SER A 333 12.59 -31.61 -4.73
CA SER A 333 12.83 -30.21 -5.09
C SER A 333 14.26 -29.88 -5.48
N GLY A 334 15.23 -30.74 -5.09
CA GLY A 334 16.67 -30.48 -5.32
C GLY A 334 17.17 -29.18 -4.70
N LEU A 335 16.46 -28.65 -3.71
CA LEU A 335 16.85 -27.43 -3.01
C LEU A 335 18.03 -27.69 -2.08
N GLY A 336 18.91 -26.71 -1.92
CA GLY A 336 20.00 -26.76 -0.93
C GLY A 336 19.49 -26.52 0.49
N ARG A 337 20.26 -27.00 1.49
CA ARG A 337 19.92 -26.92 2.91
C ARG A 337 19.51 -25.51 3.38
N GLY A 338 20.23 -24.48 2.96
CA GLY A 338 19.92 -23.09 3.33
C GLY A 338 18.56 -22.60 2.82
N ALA A 339 18.07 -23.11 1.68
CA ALA A 339 16.73 -22.80 1.18
C ALA A 339 15.64 -23.43 2.06
N PHE A 340 15.86 -24.68 2.52
CA PHE A 340 14.96 -25.34 3.46
C PHE A 340 14.91 -24.65 4.83
N GLU A 341 16.06 -24.23 5.36
CA GLU A 341 16.14 -23.49 6.61
C GLU A 341 15.29 -22.21 6.52
N ARG A 342 15.37 -21.46 5.41
CA ARG A 342 14.54 -20.27 5.21
C ARG A 342 13.04 -20.58 5.10
N LEU A 343 12.65 -21.65 4.44
CA LEU A 343 11.25 -22.10 4.41
C LEU A 343 10.75 -22.47 5.81
N ALA A 344 11.56 -23.15 6.61
CA ALA A 344 11.22 -23.48 7.98
C ALA A 344 11.17 -22.23 8.89
N GLU A 345 12.15 -21.33 8.78
CA GLU A 345 12.14 -20.03 9.47
C GLU A 345 10.92 -19.18 9.13
N ALA A 346 10.38 -19.30 7.92
CA ALA A 346 9.15 -18.63 7.48
C ALA A 346 7.86 -19.35 7.91
N ASP A 347 7.94 -20.45 8.66
CA ASP A 347 6.79 -21.26 9.11
C ASP A 347 5.98 -21.87 7.94
N ALA A 348 6.63 -22.16 6.80
CA ALA A 348 6.00 -22.57 5.55
C ALA A 348 5.57 -24.06 5.49
N PHE A 349 5.81 -24.85 6.54
CA PHE A 349 5.52 -26.27 6.60
C PHE A 349 4.18 -26.62 7.28
N ARG A 350 3.31 -25.61 7.51
CA ARG A 350 2.07 -25.79 8.28
C ARG A 350 1.10 -26.78 7.65
N SER A 351 1.00 -26.82 6.32
CA SER A 351 0.16 -27.80 5.61
C SER A 351 0.58 -29.25 5.81
N MET A 352 1.85 -29.48 6.18
CA MET A 352 2.37 -30.81 6.55
C MET A 352 2.24 -31.13 8.05
N GLY A 353 1.65 -30.22 8.86
CA GLY A 353 1.53 -30.38 10.31
C GLY A 353 2.81 -30.05 11.10
N PHE A 354 3.82 -29.45 10.45
CA PHE A 354 5.05 -29.03 11.11
C PHE A 354 5.01 -27.54 11.48
N ASP A 355 5.28 -27.26 12.73
CA ASP A 355 5.64 -25.89 13.14
C ASP A 355 7.11 -25.61 12.80
N ARG A 356 7.53 -24.35 13.00
CA ARG A 356 8.90 -23.88 12.71
C ARG A 356 9.98 -24.72 13.38
N ARG A 357 9.83 -25.05 14.68
CA ARG A 357 10.82 -25.84 15.43
C ARG A 357 10.88 -27.29 14.93
N ARG A 358 9.73 -27.90 14.74
CA ARG A 358 9.64 -29.27 14.20
C ARG A 358 10.19 -29.37 12.79
N ALA A 359 9.91 -28.37 11.94
CA ALA A 359 10.45 -28.32 10.58
C ALA A 359 11.98 -28.22 10.60
N LEU A 360 12.54 -27.27 11.40
CA LEU A 360 14.00 -27.14 11.54
C LEU A 360 14.66 -28.38 12.09
N TRP A 361 14.02 -29.07 13.05
CA TRP A 361 14.51 -30.31 13.61
C TRP A 361 14.49 -31.45 12.58
N ALA A 362 13.37 -31.61 11.86
CA ALA A 362 13.25 -32.60 10.80
C ALA A 362 14.31 -32.39 9.69
N LEU A 363 14.62 -31.15 9.36
CA LEU A 363 15.67 -30.81 8.39
C LEU A 363 17.09 -31.16 8.88
N LYS A 364 17.35 -31.07 10.18
CA LYS A 364 18.64 -31.48 10.76
C LYS A 364 18.85 -32.97 10.70
N ALA A 365 17.76 -33.74 10.77
CA ALA A 365 17.78 -35.20 10.66
C ALA A 365 17.92 -35.70 9.20
N LEU A 366 17.65 -34.84 8.20
CA LEU A 366 17.90 -35.14 6.80
C LEU A 366 19.41 -35.13 6.55
N GLY A 367 19.98 -36.32 6.33
CA GLY A 367 21.37 -36.49 5.90
C GLY A 367 21.65 -35.90 4.52
N GLU A 368 22.83 -36.18 3.96
CA GLU A 368 23.10 -35.84 2.57
C GLU A 368 22.09 -36.55 1.64
N PRO A 369 21.66 -35.93 0.51
CA PRO A 369 20.75 -36.56 -0.43
C PRO A 369 21.35 -37.91 -0.90
N PRO A 370 20.55 -39.00 -0.94
CA PRO A 370 21.06 -40.27 -1.40
C PRO A 370 21.61 -40.13 -2.82
N LEU A 371 22.72 -40.82 -3.09
CA LEU A 371 23.29 -40.85 -4.43
C LEU A 371 22.20 -41.25 -5.43
N PRO A 372 22.19 -40.70 -6.66
CA PRO A 372 21.13 -40.93 -7.65
C PRO A 372 20.84 -42.42 -7.91
N LEU A 373 21.84 -43.26 -7.76
CA LEU A 373 21.72 -44.73 -7.93
C LEU A 373 20.82 -45.38 -6.86
N PHE A 374 20.76 -44.84 -5.64
CA PHE A 374 19.97 -45.38 -4.53
C PHE A 374 18.59 -44.71 -4.39
N ALA A 375 18.40 -43.56 -5.01
CA ALA A 375 17.12 -42.84 -4.96
C ALA A 375 15.98 -43.67 -5.62
N ALA A 376 16.28 -44.45 -6.64
CA ALA A 376 15.31 -45.30 -7.35
C ALA A 376 14.89 -46.55 -6.55
N VAL A 377 15.70 -47.00 -5.60
CA VAL A 377 15.43 -48.21 -4.80
C VAL A 377 14.49 -47.93 -3.65
N GLU A 378 14.51 -46.69 -3.11
CA GLU A 378 13.67 -46.29 -1.97
C GLU A 378 12.22 -45.95 -2.39
N ASP A 379 11.96 -45.63 -3.67
CA ASP A 379 10.61 -45.37 -4.22
C ASP A 379 9.91 -46.67 -4.72
N ALA A 380 10.56 -47.82 -4.66
CA ALA A 380 9.93 -49.09 -5.03
C ALA A 380 8.86 -49.47 -4.00
N PRO A 381 7.63 -49.83 -4.41
CA PRO A 381 6.62 -50.30 -3.46
C PRO A 381 7.14 -51.54 -2.73
N HIS A 382 7.06 -51.53 -1.40
CA HIS A 382 7.43 -52.70 -0.61
C HIS A 382 6.61 -53.90 -1.08
N PRO A 383 7.25 -55.07 -1.31
CA PRO A 383 6.51 -56.29 -1.61
C PRO A 383 5.56 -56.62 -0.47
N PRO A 384 4.36 -57.17 -0.76
CA PRO A 384 3.38 -57.52 0.27
C PRO A 384 4.02 -58.45 1.32
N ALA A 385 3.55 -58.33 2.55
CA ALA A 385 4.12 -58.95 3.76
C ALA A 385 4.18 -60.51 3.70
N ASP A 386 3.60 -61.13 2.67
CA ASP A 386 3.52 -62.59 2.49
C ASP A 386 4.60 -63.16 1.55
N ALA A 387 5.49 -62.33 0.99
CA ALA A 387 6.62 -62.81 0.21
C ALA A 387 7.76 -63.22 1.16
N GLY A 388 7.90 -64.56 1.38
CA GLY A 388 8.84 -65.29 2.18
C GLY A 388 10.20 -64.70 2.63
N PRO A 389 11.09 -65.45 3.29
CA PRO A 389 12.16 -64.88 4.11
C PRO A 389 13.29 -64.31 3.27
N TYR A 390 13.10 -63.11 2.75
CA TYR A 390 14.20 -62.29 2.27
C TYR A 390 14.64 -61.37 3.44
N LEU A 391 15.91 -61.41 3.71
CA LEU A 391 16.61 -60.68 4.76
C LEU A 391 16.09 -59.23 4.86
N SER A 392 15.34 -58.97 5.91
CA SER A 392 14.87 -57.62 6.24
C SER A 392 16.05 -56.68 6.37
N PRO A 393 16.00 -55.46 5.79
CA PRO A 393 16.96 -54.43 6.11
C PRO A 393 16.92 -54.16 7.61
N SER A 394 18.07 -54.09 8.17
CA SER A 394 18.46 -54.06 9.55
C SER A 394 17.52 -53.36 10.52
N TYR A 395 17.36 -53.94 11.66
CA TYR A 395 16.66 -53.49 12.88
C TYR A 395 16.99 -52.03 13.32
N GLY A 396 18.06 -51.49 12.78
CA GLY A 396 18.53 -50.10 13.07
C GLY A 396 17.66 -48.98 12.50
N GLU A 397 17.08 -49.17 11.30
CA GLU A 397 16.30 -48.09 10.66
C GLU A 397 14.91 -47.89 11.30
N ARG A 398 14.28 -48.96 11.81
CA ARG A 398 12.99 -48.84 12.53
C ARG A 398 13.13 -48.25 13.94
N ALA A 399 14.29 -48.42 14.58
CA ALA A 399 14.58 -47.80 15.87
C ALA A 399 14.83 -46.30 15.71
N GLY A 400 15.56 -45.84 14.67
CA GLY A 400 15.82 -44.43 14.41
C GLY A 400 14.55 -43.63 14.14
N VAL A 401 13.65 -44.12 13.28
CA VAL A 401 12.38 -43.44 12.95
C VAL A 401 11.45 -43.33 14.19
N ARG A 402 11.43 -44.34 15.06
CA ARG A 402 10.65 -44.31 16.30
C ARG A 402 11.26 -43.38 17.34
N ASP A 403 12.59 -43.31 17.42
CA ASP A 403 13.28 -42.41 18.37
C ASP A 403 13.19 -40.95 17.89
N GLU A 404 13.27 -40.68 16.61
CA GLU A 404 13.07 -39.33 16.02
C GLU A 404 11.64 -38.84 16.25
N ALA A 405 10.62 -39.66 15.98
CA ALA A 405 9.23 -39.33 16.25
C ALA A 405 8.97 -39.08 17.75
N ARG A 406 9.64 -39.87 18.63
CA ARG A 406 9.55 -39.71 20.08
C ARG A 406 10.32 -38.47 20.56
N ALA A 407 11.48 -38.16 19.99
CA ALA A 407 12.23 -36.94 20.27
C ALA A 407 11.48 -35.68 19.80
N MET A 408 10.81 -35.75 18.65
CA MET A 408 9.96 -34.66 18.15
C MET A 408 8.73 -34.41 19.05
N ALA A 409 8.17 -35.44 19.66
CA ALA A 409 7.04 -35.31 20.59
C ALA A 409 7.43 -34.59 21.89
N LEU A 410 8.71 -34.48 22.21
CA LEU A 410 9.24 -33.83 23.41
C LEU A 410 9.67 -32.36 23.21
N LEU A 411 9.61 -31.84 21.99
CA LEU A 411 9.93 -30.43 21.76
C LEU A 411 8.84 -29.54 22.36
N PRO A 412 9.18 -28.62 23.28
CA PRO A 412 8.21 -27.69 23.82
C PRO A 412 7.64 -26.81 22.72
N GLU A 413 6.35 -26.53 22.80
CA GLU A 413 5.70 -25.61 21.89
C GLU A 413 6.37 -24.24 21.91
N MET A 414 6.49 -23.63 20.74
CA MET A 414 7.08 -22.31 20.60
C MET A 414 6.09 -21.25 21.09
N PRO A 415 6.48 -20.37 22.03
CA PRO A 415 5.60 -19.28 22.47
C PRO A 415 5.13 -18.40 21.31
N LEU A 416 3.90 -17.93 21.36
CA LEU A 416 3.33 -17.11 20.30
C LEU A 416 4.15 -15.83 20.03
N GLY A 417 4.71 -15.23 21.08
CA GLY A 417 5.58 -14.08 20.95
C GLY A 417 6.86 -14.37 20.18
N GLU A 418 7.47 -15.55 20.40
CA GLU A 418 8.62 -16.01 19.62
C GLU A 418 8.25 -16.22 18.14
N HIS A 419 7.08 -16.82 17.87
CA HIS A 419 6.58 -16.93 16.49
C HIS A 419 6.48 -15.58 15.80
N VAL A 420 5.97 -14.56 16.49
CA VAL A 420 5.83 -13.20 15.92
C VAL A 420 7.21 -12.58 15.66
N VAL A 421 8.17 -12.74 16.56
CA VAL A 421 9.55 -12.23 16.36
C VAL A 421 10.18 -12.89 15.13
N GLU A 422 10.06 -14.21 14.98
CA GLU A 422 10.61 -14.94 13.86
C GLU A 422 9.87 -14.62 12.53
N ASP A 423 8.56 -14.37 12.57
CA ASP A 423 7.81 -13.90 11.41
C ASP A 423 8.37 -12.56 10.90
N TYR A 424 8.63 -11.59 11.79
CA TYR A 424 9.24 -10.32 11.40
C TYR A 424 10.69 -10.48 10.91
N ALA A 425 11.44 -11.43 11.50
CA ALA A 425 12.80 -11.73 11.06
C ALA A 425 12.82 -12.31 9.63
N SER A 426 11.94 -13.27 9.33
CA SER A 426 11.91 -14.02 8.06
C SER A 426 11.05 -13.37 6.97
N LEU A 427 9.89 -12.76 7.31
CA LEU A 427 8.90 -12.25 6.37
C LEU A 427 8.72 -10.73 6.40
N SER A 428 9.24 -10.01 7.41
CA SER A 428 8.96 -8.61 7.71
C SER A 428 7.51 -8.30 8.09
N LEU A 429 6.70 -9.30 8.36
CA LEU A 429 5.31 -9.18 8.81
C LEU A 429 4.91 -10.40 9.63
N SER A 430 3.84 -10.30 10.42
CA SER A 430 3.21 -11.45 11.06
C SER A 430 1.69 -11.40 10.84
N LEU A 431 1.10 -12.54 10.50
CA LEU A 431 -0.35 -12.72 10.39
C LEU A 431 -0.99 -13.10 11.73
N LYS A 432 -0.16 -13.37 12.75
CA LYS A 432 -0.61 -13.85 14.06
C LYS A 432 -1.08 -12.68 14.92
N ARG A 433 -0.18 -12.01 15.60
CA ARG A 433 -0.51 -10.93 16.53
C ARG A 433 0.47 -9.76 16.38
N HIS A 434 -0.01 -8.53 16.62
CA HIS A 434 0.87 -7.36 16.63
C HIS A 434 1.81 -7.42 17.85
N PRO A 435 3.10 -7.07 17.73
CA PRO A 435 4.08 -7.13 18.82
C PRO A 435 3.64 -6.38 20.09
N LEU A 436 3.01 -5.20 19.95
CA LEU A 436 2.58 -4.42 21.09
C LEU A 436 1.41 -5.05 21.85
N ALA A 437 0.63 -5.92 21.22
CA ALA A 437 -0.45 -6.63 21.91
C ALA A 437 0.05 -7.46 23.10
N PHE A 438 1.28 -7.98 23.02
CA PHE A 438 1.92 -8.70 24.14
C PHE A 438 2.39 -7.78 25.26
N LEU A 439 2.61 -6.50 24.95
CA LEU A 439 3.09 -5.48 25.90
C LEU A 439 1.94 -4.61 26.43
N ARG A 440 0.73 -4.76 25.90
CA ARG A 440 -0.38 -3.82 26.14
C ARG A 440 -0.71 -3.64 27.62
N GLN A 441 -0.75 -4.69 28.39
CA GLN A 441 -1.07 -4.63 29.82
C GLN A 441 -0.02 -3.80 30.58
N GLU A 442 1.26 -4.01 30.29
CA GLU A 442 2.35 -3.24 30.89
C GLU A 442 2.30 -1.78 30.47
N LEU A 443 2.11 -1.51 29.16
CA LEU A 443 1.99 -0.16 28.62
C LEU A 443 0.81 0.59 29.23
N ALA A 444 -0.33 -0.07 29.41
CA ALA A 444 -1.51 0.50 30.06
C ALA A 444 -1.25 0.82 31.54
N SER A 445 -0.56 -0.06 32.26
CA SER A 445 -0.19 0.19 33.68
C SER A 445 0.75 1.39 33.84
N GLU A 446 1.54 1.71 32.81
CA GLU A 446 2.39 2.90 32.74
C GLU A 446 1.64 4.16 32.23
N GLY A 447 0.33 4.07 32.00
CA GLY A 447 -0.52 5.17 31.56
C GLY A 447 -0.38 5.53 30.07
N LEU A 448 0.09 4.60 29.23
CA LEU A 448 0.16 4.79 27.78
C LEU A 448 -1.19 4.46 27.12
N VAL A 449 -1.67 5.39 26.31
CA VAL A 449 -2.91 5.22 25.55
C VAL A 449 -2.65 4.48 24.23
N THR A 450 -3.71 3.91 23.65
CA THR A 450 -3.68 3.28 22.32
C THR A 450 -3.92 4.30 21.21
N ALA A 451 -3.56 3.94 19.98
CA ALA A 451 -3.82 4.78 18.81
C ALA A 451 -5.33 5.00 18.58
N ALA A 452 -6.17 3.96 18.82
CA ALA A 452 -7.62 4.07 18.70
C ALA A 452 -8.25 5.05 19.69
N GLU A 453 -7.71 5.15 20.92
CA GLU A 453 -8.20 6.07 21.93
C GLU A 453 -8.00 7.54 21.57
N LEU A 454 -7.00 7.87 20.72
CA LEU A 454 -6.70 9.24 20.32
C LEU A 454 -7.91 9.97 19.70
N ALA A 455 -8.79 9.23 19.02
CA ALA A 455 -9.99 9.79 18.40
C ALA A 455 -11.01 10.31 19.43
N HIS A 456 -10.98 9.78 20.64
CA HIS A 456 -11.97 10.06 21.69
C HIS A 456 -11.44 10.97 22.81
N LEU A 457 -10.12 11.20 22.83
CA LEU A 457 -9.52 12.04 23.88
C LEU A 457 -9.71 13.54 23.58
N PRO A 458 -9.83 14.38 24.63
CA PRO A 458 -9.91 15.82 24.47
C PRO A 458 -8.68 16.40 23.75
N VAL A 459 -8.92 17.41 22.90
CA VAL A 459 -7.84 18.20 22.28
C VAL A 459 -7.03 18.89 23.39
N ASP A 460 -5.75 19.10 23.11
CA ASP A 460 -4.79 19.72 24.03
C ASP A 460 -4.41 18.88 25.26
N ARG A 461 -4.99 17.67 25.41
CA ARG A 461 -4.60 16.76 26.47
C ARG A 461 -3.15 16.30 26.30
N ARG A 462 -2.41 16.29 27.41
CA ARG A 462 -1.10 15.65 27.48
C ARG A 462 -1.29 14.15 27.67
N LEU A 463 -0.61 13.36 26.88
CA LEU A 463 -0.68 11.89 26.88
C LEU A 463 0.67 11.27 26.56
N ALA A 464 0.77 9.97 26.83
CA ALA A 464 1.88 9.14 26.39
C ALA A 464 1.35 7.99 25.53
N ILE A 465 2.06 7.68 24.44
CA ILE A 465 1.76 6.58 23.52
C ILE A 465 3.06 5.88 23.15
N ALA A 466 3.00 4.59 22.82
CA ALA A 466 4.11 3.84 22.26
C ALA A 466 3.67 3.11 20.98
N GLY A 467 4.58 2.98 20.02
CA GLY A 467 4.32 2.26 18.78
C GLY A 467 5.60 1.88 18.05
N ILE A 468 5.49 0.89 17.17
CA ILE A 468 6.54 0.53 16.21
C ILE A 468 6.64 1.66 15.20
N VAL A 469 7.87 2.10 14.94
CA VAL A 469 8.10 3.19 13.99
C VAL A 469 8.00 2.67 12.56
N LEU A 470 6.99 3.16 11.82
CA LEU A 470 6.78 2.82 10.42
C LEU A 470 7.61 3.73 9.50
N ILE A 471 7.52 5.04 9.71
CA ILE A 471 8.11 6.05 8.81
C ILE A 471 8.70 7.19 9.62
N ARG A 472 9.85 7.69 9.16
CA ARG A 472 10.47 8.95 9.59
C ARG A 472 10.65 9.84 8.38
N GLN A 473 10.08 11.04 8.42
CA GLN A 473 10.19 12.01 7.33
C GLN A 473 10.69 13.34 7.87
N ARG A 474 11.66 13.93 7.18
CA ARG A 474 12.16 15.28 7.42
C ARG A 474 12.04 16.07 6.11
N PRO A 475 10.86 16.62 5.80
CA PRO A 475 10.67 17.41 4.59
C PRO A 475 11.57 18.64 4.62
N GLY A 476 12.23 18.95 3.51
CA GLY A 476 13.08 20.15 3.39
C GLY A 476 12.30 21.46 3.60
N SER A 477 11.00 21.42 3.35
CA SER A 477 10.07 22.55 3.53
C SER A 477 9.56 22.78 4.95
N ALA A 478 9.80 21.83 5.88
CA ALA A 478 9.24 21.86 7.22
C ALA A 478 10.18 22.49 8.27
N ASN A 479 11.11 23.37 7.87
CA ASN A 479 12.03 24.09 8.77
C ASN A 479 12.68 23.18 9.83
N GLY A 480 13.08 21.95 9.42
CA GLY A 480 13.75 20.99 10.28
C GLY A 480 12.84 20.16 11.19
N VAL A 481 11.53 20.32 11.12
CA VAL A 481 10.55 19.46 11.80
C VAL A 481 10.64 18.02 11.26
N VAL A 482 10.60 17.04 12.15
CA VAL A 482 10.54 15.62 11.81
C VAL A 482 9.16 15.08 12.11
N PHE A 483 8.62 14.34 11.15
CA PHE A 483 7.36 13.60 11.30
C PHE A 483 7.67 12.13 11.47
N ILE A 484 7.13 11.51 12.51
CA ILE A 484 7.23 10.07 12.73
C ILE A 484 5.82 9.48 12.78
N THR A 485 5.61 8.41 12.04
CA THR A 485 4.40 7.59 12.15
C THR A 485 4.73 6.34 12.95
N ILE A 486 3.98 6.09 14.00
CA ILE A 486 4.09 4.88 14.83
C ILE A 486 2.80 4.07 14.74
N GLU A 487 2.93 2.76 14.97
CA GLU A 487 1.84 1.79 14.92
C GLU A 487 1.77 1.01 16.21
N ASP A 488 0.55 0.82 16.72
CA ASP A 488 0.24 -0.18 17.74
C ASP A 488 -0.78 -1.19 17.20
N GLU A 489 -1.24 -2.12 18.04
CA GLU A 489 -2.20 -3.15 17.66
C GLU A 489 -3.60 -2.61 17.33
N THR A 490 -3.86 -1.33 17.58
CA THR A 490 -5.17 -0.69 17.38
C THR A 490 -5.17 0.27 16.20
N GLY A 491 -3.99 0.69 15.71
CA GLY A 491 -3.89 1.62 14.60
C GLY A 491 -2.58 2.40 14.56
N ILE A 492 -2.62 3.54 13.88
CA ILE A 492 -1.46 4.42 13.68
C ILE A 492 -1.63 5.76 14.39
N ALA A 493 -0.51 6.31 14.85
CA ALA A 493 -0.44 7.66 15.42
C ALA A 493 0.67 8.46 14.74
N ASN A 494 0.39 9.75 14.51
CA ASN A 494 1.32 10.67 13.86
C ASN A 494 1.93 11.62 14.87
N LEU A 495 3.25 11.69 14.89
CA LEU A 495 4.03 12.52 15.80
C LEU A 495 4.66 13.69 15.05
N ILE A 496 4.61 14.88 15.62
CA ILE A 496 5.30 16.08 15.16
C ILE A 496 6.44 16.37 16.13
N ILE A 497 7.66 16.36 15.64
CA ILE A 497 8.87 16.53 16.44
C ILE A 497 9.58 17.80 15.99
N TRP A 498 9.50 18.83 16.81
CA TRP A 498 10.18 20.10 16.58
C TRP A 498 11.71 19.97 16.68
N PRO A 499 12.49 20.80 15.99
CA PRO A 499 13.95 20.70 15.97
C PRO A 499 14.58 20.62 17.36
N GLN A 500 14.11 21.42 18.32
CA GLN A 500 14.63 21.42 19.71
C GLN A 500 14.41 20.07 20.42
N ILE A 501 13.27 19.42 20.17
CA ILE A 501 12.96 18.09 20.71
C ILE A 501 13.78 17.03 19.99
N LEU A 502 13.96 17.17 18.67
CA LEU A 502 14.83 16.29 17.90
C LEU A 502 16.26 16.31 18.40
N GLU A 503 16.83 17.48 18.64
CA GLU A 503 18.19 17.61 19.17
C GLU A 503 18.34 16.96 20.54
N ARG A 504 17.40 17.23 21.44
CA ARG A 504 17.41 16.70 22.81
C ARG A 504 17.26 15.18 22.88
N PHE A 505 16.43 14.60 21.99
CA PHE A 505 16.13 13.16 21.98
C PHE A 505 16.57 12.48 20.68
N ARG A 506 17.61 12.99 20.03
CA ARG A 506 18.08 12.57 18.70
C ARG A 506 18.22 11.06 18.56
N ARG A 507 18.85 10.41 19.56
CA ARG A 507 19.09 8.97 19.53
C ARG A 507 17.78 8.18 19.49
N ALA A 508 16.81 8.52 20.33
CA ALA A 508 15.50 7.87 20.34
C ALA A 508 14.70 8.17 19.06
N ALA A 509 14.69 9.42 18.60
CA ALA A 509 13.96 9.83 17.40
C ALA A 509 14.44 9.12 16.13
N LEU A 510 15.77 8.90 15.98
CA LEU A 510 16.36 8.34 14.76
C LEU A 510 16.57 6.83 14.82
N GLY A 511 16.82 6.26 16.01
CA GLY A 511 17.24 4.86 16.16
C GLY A 511 16.19 3.91 16.71
N ALA A 512 15.17 4.38 17.45
CA ALA A 512 14.22 3.48 18.09
C ALA A 512 13.32 2.74 17.09
N THR A 513 13.20 1.43 17.21
CA THR A 513 12.21 0.62 16.50
C THR A 513 10.86 0.68 17.22
N LEU A 514 10.86 0.62 18.55
CA LEU A 514 9.72 0.88 19.41
C LEU A 514 9.93 2.21 20.12
N LEU A 515 9.08 3.19 19.82
CA LEU A 515 9.20 4.56 20.29
C LEU A 515 8.05 4.91 21.25
N ARG A 516 8.40 5.41 22.45
CA ARG A 516 7.46 6.10 23.35
C ARG A 516 7.52 7.59 23.08
N CYS A 517 6.35 8.20 22.90
CA CYS A 517 6.19 9.64 22.79
C CYS A 517 5.27 10.13 23.90
N THR A 518 5.72 11.17 24.64
CA THR A 518 4.86 11.95 25.51
C THR A 518 4.67 13.31 24.87
N GLY A 519 3.44 13.75 24.70
CA GLY A 519 3.15 14.96 23.95
C GLY A 519 1.74 15.49 24.16
N LYS A 520 1.39 16.51 23.39
CA LYS A 520 0.10 17.18 23.41
C LYS A 520 -0.71 16.74 22.19
N LEU A 521 -1.94 16.30 22.42
CA LEU A 521 -2.87 15.91 21.35
C LEU A 521 -3.37 17.16 20.62
N GLN A 522 -3.23 17.18 19.31
CA GLN A 522 -3.85 18.16 18.44
C GLN A 522 -4.78 17.46 17.47
N ARG A 523 -5.94 18.06 17.25
CA ARG A 523 -6.91 17.59 16.26
C ARG A 523 -7.36 18.77 15.44
N GLU A 524 -7.16 18.67 14.15
CA GLU A 524 -7.65 19.64 13.19
C GLU A 524 -8.60 18.90 12.23
N GLU A 525 -9.89 19.15 12.42
CA GLU A 525 -10.97 18.38 11.76
C GLU A 525 -10.84 16.87 12.04
N SER A 526 -10.53 16.05 11.03
CA SER A 526 -10.33 14.60 11.13
C SER A 526 -8.87 14.18 11.34
N VAL A 527 -7.92 15.12 11.25
CA VAL A 527 -6.49 14.82 11.32
C VAL A 527 -6.00 14.93 12.76
N ILE A 528 -5.41 13.84 13.26
CA ILE A 528 -4.92 13.74 14.64
C ILE A 528 -3.40 13.70 14.63
N HIS A 529 -2.78 14.56 15.42
CA HIS A 529 -1.34 14.61 15.63
C HIS A 529 -0.99 14.70 17.11
N ILE A 530 0.18 14.20 17.46
CA ILE A 530 0.76 14.38 18.79
C ILE A 530 2.01 15.27 18.65
N VAL A 531 1.97 16.46 19.22
CA VAL A 531 3.16 17.31 19.29
C VAL A 531 4.05 16.80 20.41
N ALA A 532 5.18 16.23 20.03
CA ALA A 532 6.10 15.58 20.96
C ALA A 532 6.75 16.57 21.92
N ALA A 533 6.77 16.23 23.21
CA ALA A 533 7.52 16.93 24.27
C ALA A 533 8.69 16.07 24.77
N ARG A 534 8.53 14.75 24.77
CA ARG A 534 9.56 13.79 25.20
C ARG A 534 9.48 12.52 24.37
N LEU A 535 10.64 11.97 24.04
CA LEU A 535 10.79 10.69 23.35
C LEU A 535 11.64 9.74 24.18
N ALA A 536 11.34 8.44 24.14
CA ALA A 536 12.14 7.39 24.75
C ALA A 536 12.19 6.15 23.85
N ASP A 537 13.38 5.56 23.77
CA ASP A 537 13.58 4.29 23.05
C ASP A 537 13.15 3.13 23.95
N MET A 538 12.15 2.40 23.50
CA MET A 538 11.64 1.19 24.14
C MET A 538 11.97 -0.10 23.37
N THR A 539 12.81 0.00 22.33
CA THR A 539 13.23 -1.14 21.50
C THR A 539 13.67 -2.38 22.30
N PRO A 540 14.41 -2.24 23.43
CA PRO A 540 14.79 -3.40 24.23
C PRO A 540 13.62 -4.24 24.74
N ARG A 541 12.42 -3.67 24.88
CA ARG A 541 11.22 -4.44 25.30
C ARG A 541 10.76 -5.44 24.23
N LEU A 542 11.07 -5.21 22.96
CA LEU A 542 10.78 -6.19 21.91
C LEU A 542 11.52 -7.51 22.11
N ASN A 543 12.67 -7.48 22.78
CA ASN A 543 13.44 -8.70 23.07
C ASN A 543 12.74 -9.62 24.08
N THR A 544 11.83 -9.07 24.92
CA THR A 544 11.09 -9.86 25.90
C THR A 544 9.91 -10.61 25.28
N LEU A 545 9.59 -10.37 24.01
CA LEU A 545 8.47 -11.00 23.33
C LEU A 545 8.64 -12.52 23.18
N ARG A 546 9.89 -13.00 23.06
CA ARG A 546 10.18 -14.42 22.83
C ARG A 546 9.61 -15.35 23.90
N ASP A 547 9.48 -14.89 25.14
CA ASP A 547 9.02 -15.69 26.27
C ASP A 547 7.50 -15.57 26.52
N ARG A 548 6.76 -14.82 25.67
CA ARG A 548 5.35 -14.51 25.93
C ARG A 548 4.40 -15.46 25.21
N THR A 549 3.51 -16.07 25.96
CA THR A 549 2.51 -17.04 25.45
C THR A 549 1.30 -16.38 24.79
N GLY A 550 1.01 -15.13 25.11
CA GLY A 550 -0.10 -14.38 24.50
C GLY A 550 -1.49 -14.66 25.11
N GLU A 551 -1.56 -15.25 26.30
CA GLU A 551 -2.81 -15.66 26.98
C GLU A 551 -3.71 -14.50 27.43
N ALA A 552 -3.24 -13.27 27.49
CA ALA A 552 -4.11 -12.11 27.73
C ALA A 552 -4.75 -11.69 26.40
N GLU A 553 -5.99 -12.06 26.14
CA GLU A 553 -6.78 -11.46 25.07
C GLU A 553 -7.01 -9.97 25.37
N PRO A 554 -6.47 -9.04 24.59
CA PRO A 554 -7.04 -7.72 24.53
C PRO A 554 -8.40 -7.88 23.86
N ARG A 555 -9.47 -7.38 24.46
CA ARG A 555 -10.72 -7.16 23.73
C ARG A 555 -10.37 -6.41 22.44
N PRO A 556 -10.58 -7.01 21.26
CA PRO A 556 -10.40 -6.25 20.03
C PRO A 556 -11.44 -5.14 20.09
N LEU A 557 -10.99 -3.88 20.11
CA LEU A 557 -11.77 -2.78 19.55
C LEU A 557 -11.81 -3.05 18.04
N ARG A 558 -12.62 -4.04 17.65
CA ARG A 558 -12.95 -4.25 16.26
C ARG A 558 -13.67 -2.98 15.82
N LYS A 559 -12.98 -2.13 15.07
CA LYS A 559 -13.68 -1.38 14.06
C LYS A 559 -14.45 -2.45 13.26
N PRO A 560 -15.78 -2.32 13.10
CA PRO A 560 -16.46 -3.21 12.19
C PRO A 560 -15.67 -3.16 10.87
N PRO A 561 -15.41 -4.31 10.22
CA PRO A 561 -14.77 -4.30 8.92
C PRO A 561 -15.51 -3.27 8.08
N LEU A 562 -14.76 -2.42 7.37
CA LEU A 562 -15.34 -1.47 6.43
C LEU A 562 -16.26 -2.32 5.55
N ALA A 563 -17.58 -2.04 5.62
CA ALA A 563 -18.53 -2.78 4.80
C ALA A 563 -18.07 -2.60 3.35
N LEU A 564 -17.66 -3.70 2.73
CA LEU A 564 -17.32 -3.67 1.31
C LEU A 564 -18.59 -3.30 0.55
N PRO A 565 -18.52 -2.34 -0.39
CA PRO A 565 -19.65 -2.06 -1.27
C PRO A 565 -19.99 -3.32 -2.09
N GLU A 566 -21.25 -3.45 -2.48
CA GLU A 566 -21.65 -4.53 -3.37
C GLU A 566 -20.76 -4.55 -4.62
N ARG A 567 -20.19 -5.71 -4.90
CA ARG A 567 -19.35 -5.92 -6.08
C ARG A 567 -20.19 -5.78 -7.34
N VAL A 568 -19.58 -5.24 -8.38
CA VAL A 568 -20.24 -5.15 -9.68
C VAL A 568 -20.53 -6.57 -10.18
N PRO A 569 -21.80 -6.95 -10.41
CA PRO A 569 -22.15 -8.31 -10.83
C PRO A 569 -21.47 -8.67 -12.16
N GLY A 570 -20.91 -9.88 -12.25
CA GLY A 570 -20.34 -10.42 -13.48
C GLY A 570 -18.85 -10.15 -13.70
N TYR A 571 -18.16 -9.51 -12.76
CA TYR A 571 -16.70 -9.32 -12.82
C TYR A 571 -15.97 -10.35 -11.94
N ASP A 572 -15.14 -11.19 -12.55
CA ASP A 572 -14.16 -12.00 -11.84
C ASP A 572 -12.92 -11.12 -11.56
N PRO A 573 -12.45 -11.00 -10.31
CA PRO A 573 -11.26 -10.23 -9.98
C PRO A 573 -10.01 -10.64 -10.78
N ARG A 574 -9.96 -11.89 -11.24
CA ARG A 574 -8.86 -12.43 -12.04
C ARG A 574 -8.85 -11.94 -13.49
N ASP A 575 -9.98 -11.42 -13.98
CA ASP A 575 -10.11 -10.90 -15.35
C ASP A 575 -9.69 -9.42 -15.46
N ILE A 576 -9.30 -8.79 -14.34
CA ILE A 576 -8.78 -7.42 -14.34
C ILE A 576 -7.35 -7.45 -14.86
N VAL A 577 -7.19 -7.28 -16.17
CA VAL A 577 -5.88 -7.13 -16.81
C VAL A 577 -5.38 -5.71 -16.63
N ILE A 578 -4.45 -5.52 -15.69
CA ILE A 578 -3.71 -4.27 -15.55
C ILE A 578 -2.50 -4.36 -16.49
N THR A 579 -2.62 -3.78 -17.67
CA THR A 579 -1.47 -3.63 -18.57
C THR A 579 -0.49 -2.64 -17.95
N SER A 580 0.65 -3.14 -17.45
CA SER A 580 1.74 -2.28 -17.01
C SER A 580 2.34 -1.59 -18.24
N ARG A 581 2.21 -0.26 -18.34
CA ARG A 581 3.07 0.53 -19.21
C ARG A 581 4.40 0.72 -18.47
N ASN A 582 5.47 0.19 -19.04
CA ASN A 582 6.81 0.49 -18.61
C ASN A 582 7.04 2.00 -18.76
N PHE A 583 7.02 2.73 -17.66
CA PHE A 583 7.57 4.08 -17.60
C PHE A 583 9.10 3.92 -17.50
N ARG A 584 9.80 4.24 -18.60
CA ARG A 584 11.23 4.55 -18.58
C ARG A 584 11.42 5.99 -18.15
#